data_7c149dda49773d32d5be4613ace23552
#
_entry.id   7c149dda49773d32d5be4613ace23552
#
_cell.length_a   1.000
_cell.length_b   1.000
_cell.length_c   1.000
_cell.angle_alpha   90.00
_cell.angle_beta   90.00
_cell.angle_gamma   90.00
#
_symmetry.space_group_name_H-M   'P 1'
#
loop_
_entity.id
_entity.type
_entity.pdbx_description
1 polymer ?
#
loop_
_entity_poly.entity_id
_entity_poly.type
_entity_poly.pdbx_seq_one_letter_code
_entity_poly.pdbx_strand_id
1 'polypeptide(L)'
;MATSLEGSKPAVKVFVATTVMLTFISFWRASAIVLSDLASSAYYAGGDAENVIGKSAPWFILAVMLFSYAVRALYIESSSMFVRGGVYRVVKEAMGGTLAKFSVSALLFDYVLTGPISAVSAGQYLAGFIKDMGVYLHRPISFNDNYFAAGLAVIVVIYFWWKNTQGIHESSQKAVQIMVITTVMVVILIVWCTITVLRTPAVQLPPSPFSAAGRIPLNKESLGWLHNTWFSHLTWIILFVGFGHSVLAMSGEETLAQVNREIEHPKLKNLEKTGLVIFIYSLLFTSLVSFFAVMMIPDAVRPTFFANLIGGIAMYLQGPLMLKLLFHGFVVLVGVLILAGAQNTSIVGANGVLNRVAEDGVLTSWFQKPHYRYGTSYRIINLIVGMQLLTIVLSRGDVYQLAALYAFGVIWSFTMKALAVLVLRFTEPGNRAWKVPGNLHIGKTEIPLGLVIISAVLFITAIVNLFTKYQATIAGVVFSVAFFTIFTLSEHHVAKERHGKPEQLDQFRVYGNQELGSGAMGVRPGNVLVAV
;
A
#
# COMPACT_ATOMS: atom_id res chain seq x y z
N MET A 1 41.13 -0.69 -63.96
CA MET A 1 40.19 0.27 -63.40
C MET A 1 39.71 -0.30 -62.10
N ALA A 2 40.16 0.26 -61.02
CA ALA A 2 39.83 -0.18 -59.66
C ALA A 2 38.63 0.58 -59.17
N THR A 3 37.59 -0.13 -58.79
CA THR A 3 36.45 0.43 -58.06
C THR A 3 36.63 0.12 -56.58
N SER A 4 36.67 1.17 -55.83
CA SER A 4 36.85 1.26 -54.39
C SER A 4 35.78 0.47 -53.62
N LEU A 5 36.24 -0.36 -52.72
CA LEU A 5 35.39 -0.96 -51.68
C LEU A 5 35.06 0.08 -50.61
N GLU A 6 33.81 0.46 -50.56
CA GLU A 6 33.25 1.24 -49.46
C GLU A 6 33.40 0.49 -48.13
N GLY A 7 33.84 1.23 -47.13
CA GLY A 7 34.05 0.73 -45.80
C GLY A 7 32.77 0.21 -45.15
N SER A 8 32.78 -1.06 -44.78
CA SER A 8 31.77 -1.66 -43.94
C SER A 8 31.76 -0.99 -42.56
N LYS A 9 30.71 -0.28 -42.24
CA LYS A 9 30.46 0.20 -40.87
C LYS A 9 30.46 -0.99 -39.92
N PRO A 10 31.10 -0.88 -38.75
CA PRO A 10 31.12 -1.98 -37.80
C PRO A 10 29.70 -2.34 -37.42
N ALA A 11 29.35 -3.61 -37.59
CA ALA A 11 28.07 -4.13 -37.17
C ALA A 11 27.92 -3.87 -35.65
N VAL A 12 27.01 -3.02 -35.29
CA VAL A 12 26.60 -2.82 -33.90
C VAL A 12 26.08 -4.18 -33.43
N LYS A 13 26.83 -4.84 -32.55
CA LYS A 13 26.33 -6.03 -31.84
C LYS A 13 25.20 -5.55 -30.94
N VAL A 14 23.97 -5.64 -31.44
CA VAL A 14 22.79 -5.51 -30.61
C VAL A 14 22.79 -6.74 -29.71
N PHE A 15 23.23 -6.56 -28.48
CA PHE A 15 22.95 -7.53 -27.43
C PHE A 15 21.44 -7.45 -27.16
N VAL A 16 20.69 -8.32 -27.84
CA VAL A 16 19.33 -8.61 -27.43
C VAL A 16 19.47 -9.30 -26.09
N ALA A 17 19.24 -8.56 -25.01
CA ALA A 17 19.03 -9.14 -23.71
C ALA A 17 17.70 -9.91 -23.75
N THR A 18 17.74 -11.14 -24.27
CA THR A 18 16.61 -12.07 -24.40
C THR A 18 16.16 -12.64 -23.06
N THR A 19 16.53 -12.05 -21.95
CA THR A 19 16.24 -12.56 -20.60
C THR A 19 15.57 -11.57 -19.68
N VAL A 20 14.83 -10.61 -20.18
CA VAL A 20 13.58 -10.28 -19.49
C VAL A 20 12.50 -11.14 -20.12
N MET A 21 12.56 -12.44 -19.96
CA MET A 21 11.36 -13.24 -19.90
C MET A 21 10.52 -12.56 -18.83
N LEU A 22 9.45 -11.87 -19.23
CA LEU A 22 8.32 -11.56 -18.39
C LEU A 22 7.82 -12.94 -17.92
N THR A 23 8.38 -13.43 -16.82
CA THR A 23 7.91 -14.64 -16.19
C THR A 23 6.58 -14.26 -15.60
N PHE A 24 5.51 -14.50 -16.38
CA PHE A 24 4.16 -14.30 -15.90
C PHE A 24 3.99 -15.12 -14.63
N ILE A 25 3.47 -14.47 -13.61
CA ILE A 25 3.27 -15.07 -12.30
C ILE A 25 1.83 -15.58 -12.15
N SER A 26 1.68 -16.74 -11.50
CA SER A 26 0.36 -17.26 -11.15
C SER A 26 -0.37 -16.36 -10.16
N PHE A 27 -1.69 -16.46 -10.09
CA PHE A 27 -2.48 -15.69 -9.14
C PHE A 27 -2.06 -15.93 -7.67
N TRP A 28 -1.53 -17.10 -7.30
CA TRP A 28 -0.98 -17.38 -5.98
C TRP A 28 0.28 -16.55 -5.67
N ARG A 29 1.18 -16.44 -6.64
CA ARG A 29 2.38 -15.61 -6.50
C ARG A 29 2.02 -14.12 -6.47
N ALA A 30 1.06 -13.71 -7.28
CA ALA A 30 0.53 -12.36 -7.25
C ALA A 30 -0.11 -12.04 -5.89
N SER A 31 -0.94 -12.96 -5.35
CA SER A 31 -1.50 -12.81 -4.00
C SER A 31 -0.43 -12.70 -2.92
N ALA A 32 0.64 -13.50 -3.01
CA ALA A 32 1.73 -13.44 -2.05
C ALA A 32 2.48 -12.09 -2.07
N ILE A 33 2.69 -11.51 -3.25
CA ILE A 33 3.32 -10.18 -3.38
C ILE A 33 2.43 -9.11 -2.77
N VAL A 34 1.12 -9.13 -3.06
CA VAL A 34 0.18 -8.15 -2.50
C VAL A 34 0.05 -8.32 -0.98
N LEU A 35 -0.02 -9.57 -0.49
CA LEU A 35 -0.10 -9.85 0.94
C LEU A 35 1.18 -9.50 1.70
N SER A 36 2.35 -9.47 1.06
CA SER A 36 3.57 -8.97 1.73
C SER A 36 3.44 -7.51 2.16
N ASP A 37 2.59 -6.75 1.48
CA ASP A 37 2.30 -5.36 1.80
C ASP A 37 1.05 -5.27 2.70
N LEU A 38 -0.09 -5.74 2.21
CA LEU A 38 -1.39 -5.63 2.89
C LEU A 38 -1.42 -6.32 4.27
N ALA A 39 -0.82 -7.51 4.42
CA ALA A 39 -0.83 -8.23 5.69
C ALA A 39 0.05 -7.55 6.77
N SER A 40 0.94 -6.63 6.38
CA SER A 40 1.71 -5.82 7.32
C SER A 40 0.82 -4.94 8.19
N SER A 41 -0.30 -4.48 7.65
CA SER A 41 -1.26 -3.63 8.36
C SER A 41 -1.88 -4.30 9.59
N ALA A 42 -2.00 -5.64 9.60
CA ALA A 42 -2.50 -6.38 10.75
C ALA A 42 -1.63 -6.20 12.02
N TYR A 43 -0.36 -5.86 11.84
CA TYR A 43 0.59 -5.67 12.94
C TYR A 43 0.48 -4.32 13.64
N TYR A 44 -0.07 -3.29 12.98
CA TYR A 44 -0.14 -1.93 13.57
C TYR A 44 -1.54 -1.31 13.54
N ALA A 45 -2.40 -1.64 12.56
CA ALA A 45 -3.67 -0.92 12.38
C ALA A 45 -4.66 -1.13 13.54
N GLY A 46 -4.70 -2.33 14.14
CA GLY A 46 -5.57 -2.64 15.27
C GLY A 46 -5.23 -1.82 16.51
N GLY A 47 -3.93 -1.76 16.86
CA GLY A 47 -3.45 -1.01 18.02
C GLY A 47 -3.56 0.50 17.82
N ASP A 48 -3.25 1.01 16.62
CA ASP A 48 -3.40 2.43 16.28
C ASP A 48 -4.87 2.88 16.37
N ALA A 49 -5.78 2.11 15.79
CA ALA A 49 -7.21 2.40 15.86
C ALA A 49 -7.71 2.39 17.31
N GLU A 50 -7.37 1.37 18.10
CA GLU A 50 -7.81 1.27 19.50
C GLU A 50 -7.26 2.41 20.37
N ASN A 51 -6.02 2.84 20.14
CA ASN A 51 -5.41 3.96 20.84
C ASN A 51 -6.24 5.25 20.74
N VAL A 52 -6.89 5.48 19.60
CA VAL A 52 -7.62 6.72 19.31
C VAL A 52 -9.12 6.58 19.52
N ILE A 53 -9.72 5.49 19.05
CA ILE A 53 -11.20 5.30 19.08
C ILE A 53 -11.68 4.33 20.15
N GLY A 54 -10.76 3.73 20.90
CA GLY A 54 -11.06 2.88 22.04
C GLY A 54 -11.52 1.47 21.67
N LYS A 55 -12.22 0.80 22.60
CA LYS A 55 -12.57 -0.62 22.55
C LYS A 55 -13.50 -1.04 21.41
N SER A 56 -14.15 -0.10 20.75
CA SER A 56 -14.99 -0.37 19.56
C SER A 56 -14.18 -0.48 18.27
N ALA A 57 -12.87 -0.22 18.29
CA ALA A 57 -11.98 -0.30 17.13
C ALA A 57 -12.16 -1.59 16.30
N PRO A 58 -12.32 -2.81 16.88
CA PRO A 58 -12.51 -4.03 16.10
C PRO A 58 -13.69 -3.98 15.13
N TRP A 59 -14.79 -3.32 15.49
CA TRP A 59 -15.95 -3.18 14.62
C TRP A 59 -15.67 -2.27 13.43
N PHE A 60 -14.90 -1.20 13.62
CA PHE A 60 -14.48 -0.32 12.54
C PHE A 60 -13.43 -0.98 11.65
N ILE A 61 -12.49 -1.72 12.21
CA ILE A 61 -11.54 -2.53 11.44
C ILE A 61 -12.30 -3.54 10.56
N LEU A 62 -13.28 -4.25 11.13
CA LEU A 62 -14.12 -5.17 10.36
C LEU A 62 -14.87 -4.45 9.23
N ALA A 63 -15.48 -3.29 9.51
CA ALA A 63 -16.18 -2.50 8.51
C ALA A 63 -15.26 -2.04 7.38
N VAL A 64 -14.05 -1.56 7.70
CA VAL A 64 -13.03 -1.17 6.73
C VAL A 64 -12.56 -2.38 5.91
N MET A 65 -12.33 -3.53 6.55
CA MET A 65 -11.91 -4.74 5.83
C MET A 65 -13.00 -5.29 4.91
N LEU A 66 -14.27 -5.20 5.29
CA LEU A 66 -15.38 -5.52 4.39
C LEU A 66 -15.46 -4.52 3.22
N PHE A 67 -15.26 -3.23 3.49
CA PHE A 67 -15.25 -2.19 2.46
C PHE A 67 -14.03 -2.30 1.53
N SER A 68 -12.93 -2.89 1.98
CA SER A 68 -11.73 -3.08 1.15
C SER A 68 -12.00 -3.93 -0.10
N TYR A 69 -13.01 -4.83 -0.07
CA TYR A 69 -13.46 -5.55 -1.27
C TYR A 69 -13.99 -4.59 -2.34
N ALA A 70 -14.71 -3.56 -1.93
CA ALA A 70 -15.20 -2.53 -2.83
C ALA A 70 -14.06 -1.67 -3.42
N VAL A 71 -13.04 -1.36 -2.61
CA VAL A 71 -11.83 -0.65 -3.07
C VAL A 71 -11.05 -1.50 -4.08
N ARG A 72 -10.93 -2.81 -3.86
CA ARG A 72 -10.33 -3.73 -4.86
C ARG A 72 -11.05 -3.72 -6.18
N ALA A 73 -12.38 -3.64 -6.15
CA ALA A 73 -13.19 -3.55 -7.36
C ALA A 73 -12.79 -2.34 -8.23
N LEU A 74 -12.42 -1.21 -7.64
CA LEU A 74 -11.89 -0.04 -8.37
C LEU A 74 -10.57 -0.38 -9.09
N TYR A 75 -9.68 -1.10 -8.41
CA TYR A 75 -8.40 -1.49 -8.99
C TYR A 75 -8.56 -2.52 -10.11
N ILE A 76 -9.48 -3.48 -9.98
CA ILE A 76 -9.80 -4.45 -11.04
C ILE A 76 -10.40 -3.73 -12.25
N GLU A 77 -11.36 -2.82 -12.05
CA GLU A 77 -11.95 -2.06 -13.16
C GLU A 77 -10.90 -1.22 -13.88
N SER A 78 -10.08 -0.47 -13.15
CA SER A 78 -9.03 0.33 -13.78
C SER A 78 -7.96 -0.51 -14.49
N SER A 79 -7.67 -1.71 -13.98
CA SER A 79 -6.74 -2.65 -14.60
C SER A 79 -7.33 -3.31 -15.86
N SER A 80 -8.66 -3.36 -15.98
CA SER A 80 -9.33 -3.79 -17.22
C SER A 80 -9.22 -2.77 -18.34
N MET A 81 -9.02 -1.48 -18.01
CA MET A 81 -8.89 -0.39 -18.97
C MET A 81 -7.43 -0.08 -19.34
N PHE A 82 -6.54 -0.20 -18.35
CA PHE A 82 -5.14 0.19 -18.50
C PHE A 82 -4.21 -0.94 -18.11
N VAL A 83 -3.28 -1.30 -18.97
CA VAL A 83 -2.25 -2.32 -18.67
C VAL A 83 -1.44 -1.95 -17.42
N ARG A 84 -1.20 -0.66 -17.20
CA ARG A 84 -0.61 -0.08 -15.99
C ARG A 84 -1.64 0.81 -15.31
N GLY A 85 -2.60 0.19 -14.61
CA GLY A 85 -3.76 0.86 -14.00
C GLY A 85 -3.47 1.59 -12.68
N GLY A 86 -2.25 2.07 -12.46
CA GLY A 86 -1.88 2.87 -11.28
C GLY A 86 -2.65 4.20 -11.17
N VAL A 87 -2.70 4.78 -9.96
CA VAL A 87 -3.48 5.99 -9.66
C VAL A 87 -3.13 7.14 -10.60
N TYR A 88 -1.84 7.42 -10.80
CA TYR A 88 -1.37 8.51 -11.66
C TYR A 88 -1.95 8.44 -13.08
N ARG A 89 -1.87 7.27 -13.75
CA ARG A 89 -2.36 7.12 -15.12
C ARG A 89 -3.86 7.30 -15.22
N VAL A 90 -4.60 6.69 -14.32
CA VAL A 90 -6.07 6.76 -14.31
C VAL A 90 -6.56 8.18 -14.07
N VAL A 91 -5.94 8.90 -13.11
CA VAL A 91 -6.27 10.30 -12.84
C VAL A 91 -5.91 11.21 -14.02
N LYS A 92 -4.76 10.96 -14.67
CA LYS A 92 -4.33 11.73 -15.85
C LYS A 92 -5.32 11.64 -17.01
N GLU A 93 -5.80 10.45 -17.32
CA GLU A 93 -6.80 10.23 -18.36
C GLU A 93 -8.17 10.81 -17.99
N ALA A 94 -8.59 10.65 -16.72
CA ALA A 94 -9.89 11.08 -16.26
C ALA A 94 -10.01 12.60 -16.08
N MET A 95 -9.00 13.22 -15.47
CA MET A 95 -9.10 14.57 -14.91
C MET A 95 -7.94 15.50 -15.33
N GLY A 96 -7.04 15.01 -16.20
CA GLY A 96 -5.94 15.79 -16.75
C GLY A 96 -4.67 15.83 -15.89
N GLY A 97 -3.60 16.43 -16.45
CA GLY A 97 -2.25 16.40 -15.89
C GLY A 97 -2.10 17.11 -14.53
N THR A 98 -2.85 18.18 -14.29
CA THR A 98 -2.76 18.94 -13.02
C THR A 98 -3.23 18.11 -11.83
N LEU A 99 -4.42 17.48 -11.93
CA LEU A 99 -4.93 16.61 -10.88
C LEU A 99 -4.12 15.32 -10.76
N ALA A 100 -3.55 14.83 -11.86
CA ALA A 100 -2.63 13.69 -11.83
C ALA A 100 -1.35 14.00 -11.03
N LYS A 101 -0.76 15.19 -11.17
CA LYS A 101 0.39 15.61 -10.35
C LYS A 101 0.05 15.71 -8.87
N PHE A 102 -1.13 16.24 -8.55
CA PHE A 102 -1.60 16.28 -7.16
C PHE A 102 -1.82 14.87 -6.60
N SER A 103 -2.50 14.00 -7.34
CA SER A 103 -2.76 12.63 -6.91
C SER A 103 -1.48 11.79 -6.72
N VAL A 104 -0.47 12.00 -7.58
CA VAL A 104 0.81 11.30 -7.42
C VAL A 104 1.63 11.85 -6.26
N SER A 105 1.48 13.12 -5.92
CA SER A 105 2.11 13.70 -4.72
C SER A 105 1.54 13.08 -3.44
N ALA A 106 0.22 12.88 -3.37
CA ALA A 106 -0.43 12.18 -2.26
C ALA A 106 -0.04 10.69 -2.20
N LEU A 107 0.03 10.01 -3.36
CA LEU A 107 0.48 8.62 -3.44
C LEU A 107 1.97 8.47 -3.07
N LEU A 108 2.81 9.44 -3.42
CA LEU A 108 4.20 9.43 -3.01
C LEU A 108 4.35 9.59 -1.48
N PHE A 109 3.50 10.43 -0.87
CA PHE A 109 3.44 10.56 0.59
C PHE A 109 3.07 9.24 1.26
N ASP A 110 2.12 8.50 0.69
CA ASP A 110 1.75 7.16 1.10
C ASP A 110 2.99 6.22 1.09
N TYR A 111 3.68 6.06 -0.03
CA TYR A 111 4.86 5.17 -0.10
C TYR A 111 6.03 5.62 0.79
N VAL A 112 6.24 6.91 0.96
CA VAL A 112 7.28 7.45 1.85
C VAL A 112 7.00 7.08 3.31
N LEU A 113 5.74 6.88 3.68
CA LEU A 113 5.33 6.52 5.05
C LEU A 113 5.14 5.01 5.26
N THR A 114 4.73 4.27 4.22
CA THR A 114 4.56 2.80 4.26
C THR A 114 5.84 2.10 4.74
N GLY A 115 6.98 2.51 4.21
CA GLY A 115 8.26 1.94 4.60
C GLY A 115 8.59 2.18 6.07
N PRO A 116 8.69 3.43 6.53
CA PRO A 116 8.99 3.77 7.90
C PRO A 116 8.05 3.14 8.92
N ILE A 117 6.72 3.19 8.72
CA ILE A 117 5.78 2.59 9.68
C ILE A 117 5.99 1.08 9.79
N SER A 118 6.22 0.40 8.67
CA SER A 118 6.46 -1.03 8.66
C SER A 118 7.77 -1.38 9.36
N ALA A 119 8.87 -0.69 9.02
CA ALA A 119 10.17 -0.95 9.63
C ALA A 119 10.22 -0.61 11.12
N VAL A 120 9.57 0.48 11.55
CA VAL A 120 9.46 0.86 12.97
C VAL A 120 8.60 -0.14 13.72
N SER A 121 7.45 -0.59 13.15
CA SER A 121 6.61 -1.62 13.76
C SER A 121 7.39 -2.92 13.96
N ALA A 122 8.21 -3.36 12.99
CA ALA A 122 9.10 -4.51 13.17
C ALA A 122 10.01 -4.34 14.39
N GLY A 123 10.54 -3.14 14.61
CA GLY A 123 11.35 -2.79 15.77
C GLY A 123 10.57 -2.83 17.09
N GLN A 124 9.33 -2.35 17.10
CA GLN A 124 8.45 -2.38 18.29
C GLN A 124 8.13 -3.84 18.70
N TYR A 125 7.81 -4.71 17.72
CA TYR A 125 7.59 -6.12 17.99
C TYR A 125 8.83 -6.81 18.56
N LEU A 126 10.00 -6.54 18.00
CA LEU A 126 11.26 -7.09 18.49
C LEU A 126 11.60 -6.55 19.91
N ALA A 127 11.39 -5.25 20.16
CA ALA A 127 11.58 -4.63 21.46
C ALA A 127 10.69 -5.27 22.53
N GLY A 128 9.40 -5.47 22.23
CA GLY A 128 8.46 -6.15 23.13
C GLY A 128 8.91 -7.57 23.47
N PHE A 129 9.30 -8.35 22.47
CA PHE A 129 9.79 -9.71 22.67
C PHE A 129 11.06 -9.77 23.54
N ILE A 130 12.02 -8.87 23.31
CA ILE A 130 13.26 -8.79 24.12
C ILE A 130 12.92 -8.48 25.58
N LYS A 131 11.98 -7.58 25.85
CA LYS A 131 11.54 -7.25 27.20
C LYS A 131 10.85 -8.43 27.89
N ASP A 132 9.92 -9.10 27.21
CA ASP A 132 9.20 -10.26 27.73
C ASP A 132 10.15 -11.41 28.01
N MET A 133 11.14 -11.64 27.14
CA MET A 133 12.20 -12.62 27.37
C MET A 133 13.10 -12.23 28.56
N GLY A 134 13.41 -10.95 28.72
CA GLY A 134 14.16 -10.42 29.85
C GLY A 134 13.46 -10.68 31.20
N VAL A 135 12.15 -10.44 31.24
CA VAL A 135 11.31 -10.74 32.41
C VAL A 135 11.33 -12.26 32.73
N TYR A 136 11.18 -13.09 31.71
CA TYR A 136 11.24 -14.55 31.88
C TYR A 136 12.59 -15.05 32.42
N LEU A 137 13.69 -14.46 31.95
CA LEU A 137 15.04 -14.81 32.40
C LEU A 137 15.43 -14.16 33.75
N HIS A 138 14.49 -13.50 34.43
CA HIS A 138 14.73 -12.72 35.66
C HIS A 138 15.82 -11.64 35.52
N ARG A 139 16.00 -11.13 34.28
CA ARG A 139 16.90 -10.03 33.94
C ARG A 139 16.15 -8.97 33.15
N PRO A 140 15.29 -8.16 33.79
CA PRO A 140 14.51 -7.14 33.09
C PRO A 140 15.47 -6.17 32.37
N ILE A 141 15.23 -6.03 31.07
CA ILE A 141 16.00 -5.14 30.20
C ILE A 141 15.19 -3.86 30.01
N SER A 142 15.78 -2.72 30.34
CA SER A 142 15.15 -1.41 30.18
C SER A 142 15.86 -0.63 29.09
N PHE A 143 15.12 -0.28 28.04
CA PHE A 143 15.54 0.63 26.97
C PHE A 143 14.31 1.33 26.39
N ASN A 144 14.54 2.41 25.66
CA ASN A 144 13.46 3.14 24.99
C ASN A 144 13.07 2.42 23.68
N ASP A 145 11.82 1.96 23.61
CA ASP A 145 11.30 1.17 22.49
C ASP A 145 11.34 1.95 21.17
N ASN A 146 10.99 3.23 21.20
CA ASN A 146 10.95 4.06 20.01
C ASN A 146 12.34 4.25 19.40
N TYR A 147 13.37 4.54 20.22
CA TYR A 147 14.73 4.67 19.71
C TYR A 147 15.31 3.34 19.23
N PHE A 148 15.00 2.24 19.90
CA PHE A 148 15.39 0.90 19.44
C PHE A 148 14.72 0.59 18.09
N ALA A 149 13.41 0.84 17.98
CA ALA A 149 12.64 0.62 16.76
C ALA A 149 13.13 1.51 15.61
N ALA A 150 13.43 2.79 15.89
CA ALA A 150 14.02 3.67 14.89
C ALA A 150 15.39 3.18 14.39
N GLY A 151 16.24 2.71 15.28
CA GLY A 151 17.55 2.16 14.93
C GLY A 151 17.45 0.93 14.04
N LEU A 152 16.56 -0.02 14.39
CA LEU A 152 16.29 -1.19 13.55
C LEU A 152 15.70 -0.79 12.19
N ALA A 153 14.76 0.15 12.19
CA ALA A 153 14.14 0.65 10.96
C ALA A 153 15.17 1.24 9.99
N VAL A 154 16.12 2.04 10.49
CA VAL A 154 17.22 2.59 9.68
C VAL A 154 18.05 1.47 9.04
N ILE A 155 18.37 0.41 9.79
CA ILE A 155 19.13 -0.74 9.29
C ILE A 155 18.35 -1.45 8.16
N VAL A 156 17.06 -1.69 8.36
CA VAL A 156 16.18 -2.34 7.37
C VAL A 156 16.06 -1.50 6.10
N VAL A 157 15.87 -0.19 6.23
CA VAL A 157 15.76 0.74 5.09
C VAL A 157 17.07 0.78 4.30
N ILE A 158 18.23 0.87 4.96
CA ILE A 158 19.56 0.86 4.31
C ILE A 158 19.80 -0.48 3.60
N TYR A 159 19.42 -1.60 4.21
CA TYR A 159 19.54 -2.92 3.59
C TYR A 159 18.75 -3.01 2.27
N PHE A 160 17.49 -2.55 2.26
CA PHE A 160 16.68 -2.55 1.04
C PHE A 160 17.10 -1.48 0.03
N TRP A 161 17.60 -0.33 0.48
CA TRP A 161 18.24 0.64 -0.40
C TRP A 161 19.39 0.01 -1.18
N TRP A 162 20.28 -0.68 -0.48
CA TRP A 162 21.43 -1.37 -1.09
C TRP A 162 20.98 -2.44 -2.09
N LYS A 163 20.01 -3.28 -1.72
CA LYS A 163 19.46 -4.31 -2.61
C LYS A 163 18.80 -3.74 -3.86
N ASN A 164 17.93 -2.76 -3.70
CA ASN A 164 17.20 -2.15 -4.83
C ASN A 164 18.15 -1.39 -5.77
N THR A 165 19.18 -0.73 -5.22
CA THR A 165 20.22 -0.06 -6.04
C THR A 165 20.97 -1.06 -6.90
N GLN A 166 21.24 -2.26 -6.41
CA GLN A 166 21.89 -3.32 -7.20
C GLN A 166 20.95 -4.05 -8.16
N GLY A 167 19.65 -3.75 -8.13
CA GLY A 167 18.66 -4.44 -8.96
C GLY A 167 18.38 -5.88 -8.52
N ILE A 168 18.66 -6.20 -7.25
CA ILE A 168 18.35 -7.51 -6.67
C ILE A 168 16.87 -7.51 -6.28
N HIS A 169 16.02 -7.87 -7.22
CA HIS A 169 14.60 -8.01 -6.97
C HIS A 169 14.31 -9.23 -6.10
N GLU A 170 13.38 -9.09 -5.15
CA GLU A 170 12.87 -10.26 -4.45
C GLU A 170 12.10 -11.14 -5.43
N SER A 171 12.43 -12.43 -5.42
CA SER A 171 11.70 -13.38 -6.27
C SER A 171 10.29 -13.57 -5.71
N SER A 172 9.30 -13.67 -6.60
CA SER A 172 7.92 -14.01 -6.23
C SER A 172 7.83 -15.31 -5.39
N GLN A 173 8.82 -16.19 -5.53
CA GLN A 173 8.93 -17.41 -4.74
C GLN A 173 9.22 -17.13 -3.25
N LYS A 174 10.08 -16.13 -2.93
CA LYS A 174 10.32 -15.72 -1.54
C LYS A 174 9.06 -15.13 -0.91
N ALA A 175 8.31 -14.32 -1.66
CA ALA A 175 7.03 -13.80 -1.20
C ALA A 175 6.04 -14.93 -0.85
N VAL A 176 5.98 -16.00 -1.68
CA VAL A 176 5.16 -17.19 -1.39
C VAL A 176 5.64 -17.90 -0.12
N GLN A 177 6.95 -18.07 0.06
CA GLN A 177 7.49 -18.71 1.27
C GLN A 177 7.13 -17.93 2.54
N ILE A 178 7.28 -16.60 2.53
CA ILE A 178 6.89 -15.74 3.65
C ILE A 178 5.38 -15.84 3.88
N MET A 179 4.55 -15.81 2.83
CA MET A 179 3.11 -15.96 2.95
C MET A 179 2.71 -17.29 3.57
N VAL A 180 3.35 -18.41 3.18
CA VAL A 180 3.07 -19.74 3.75
C VAL A 180 3.41 -19.77 5.24
N ILE A 181 4.60 -19.27 5.64
CA ILE A 181 5.00 -19.21 7.04
C ILE A 181 4.04 -18.33 7.84
N THR A 182 3.64 -17.19 7.27
CA THR A 182 2.64 -16.29 7.87
C THR A 182 1.30 -16.98 8.03
N THR A 183 0.84 -17.69 7.01
CA THR A 183 -0.44 -18.43 7.07
C THR A 183 -0.42 -19.46 8.18
N VAL A 184 0.67 -20.20 8.34
CA VAL A 184 0.84 -21.16 9.46
C VAL A 184 0.74 -20.41 10.80
N MET A 185 1.44 -19.30 10.94
CA MET A 185 1.39 -18.48 12.17
C MET A 185 -0.03 -17.98 12.45
N VAL A 186 -0.72 -17.44 11.45
CA VAL A 186 -2.09 -16.90 11.56
C VAL A 186 -3.08 -18.00 11.93
N VAL A 187 -2.99 -19.18 11.32
CA VAL A 187 -3.85 -20.32 11.64
C VAL A 187 -3.63 -20.77 13.10
N ILE A 188 -2.39 -20.90 13.53
CA ILE A 188 -2.07 -21.25 14.93
C ILE A 188 -2.64 -20.17 15.86
N LEU A 189 -2.43 -18.90 15.56
CA LEU A 189 -2.93 -17.77 16.35
C LEU A 189 -4.46 -17.85 16.50
N ILE A 190 -5.19 -17.92 15.38
CA ILE A 190 -6.66 -17.93 15.39
C ILE A 190 -7.21 -19.14 16.15
N VAL A 191 -6.67 -20.34 15.90
CA VAL A 191 -7.11 -21.56 16.58
C VAL A 191 -6.84 -21.46 18.08
N TRP A 192 -5.65 -21.02 18.47
CA TRP A 192 -5.28 -20.94 19.89
C TRP A 192 -6.05 -19.83 20.62
N CYS A 193 -6.25 -18.67 20.01
CA CYS A 193 -7.11 -17.61 20.53
C CYS A 193 -8.54 -18.10 20.72
N THR A 194 -9.11 -18.79 19.73
CA THR A 194 -10.47 -19.36 19.79
C THR A 194 -10.61 -20.34 20.95
N ILE A 195 -9.65 -21.26 21.10
CA ILE A 195 -9.62 -22.20 22.24
C ILE A 195 -9.52 -21.44 23.57
N THR A 196 -8.68 -20.41 23.66
CA THR A 196 -8.52 -19.59 24.86
C THR A 196 -9.81 -18.87 25.21
N VAL A 197 -10.47 -18.23 24.25
CA VAL A 197 -11.75 -17.54 24.44
C VAL A 197 -12.84 -18.50 24.89
N LEU A 198 -12.97 -19.67 24.26
CA LEU A 198 -13.97 -20.68 24.62
C LEU A 198 -13.77 -21.27 26.04
N ARG A 199 -12.53 -21.29 26.52
CA ARG A 199 -12.19 -21.80 27.85
C ARG A 199 -12.24 -20.73 28.96
N THR A 200 -12.39 -19.47 28.61
CA THR A 200 -12.41 -18.35 29.57
C THR A 200 -13.85 -17.85 29.75
N PRO A 201 -14.54 -18.17 30.86
CA PRO A 201 -15.98 -17.93 31.02
C PRO A 201 -16.40 -16.45 31.01
N ALA A 202 -15.48 -15.52 31.25
CA ALA A 202 -15.75 -14.09 31.41
C ALA A 202 -15.44 -13.24 30.17
N VAL A 203 -15.06 -13.87 29.04
CA VAL A 203 -14.72 -13.11 27.84
C VAL A 203 -15.95 -12.53 27.18
N GLN A 204 -15.96 -11.22 26.99
CA GLN A 204 -17.03 -10.50 26.31
C GLN A 204 -16.57 -10.00 24.96
N LEU A 205 -17.49 -9.95 24.00
CA LEU A 205 -17.24 -9.31 22.71
C LEU A 205 -16.93 -7.81 22.91
N PRO A 206 -16.11 -7.23 22.02
CA PRO A 206 -15.87 -5.78 22.03
C PRO A 206 -17.21 -5.02 22.04
N PRO A 207 -17.33 -3.95 22.85
CA PRO A 207 -18.56 -3.20 22.95
C PRO A 207 -18.92 -2.56 21.60
N SER A 208 -20.22 -2.55 21.27
CA SER A 208 -20.70 -1.88 20.07
C SER A 208 -20.41 -0.37 20.12
N PRO A 209 -20.05 0.26 18.98
CA PRO A 209 -19.85 1.72 18.91
C PRO A 209 -21.07 2.54 19.37
N PHE A 210 -22.26 1.94 19.38
CA PHE A 210 -23.52 2.56 19.80
C PHE A 210 -23.81 2.39 21.30
N SER A 211 -23.05 1.54 21.99
CA SER A 211 -23.16 1.37 23.44
C SER A 211 -22.35 2.41 24.21
N ALA A 212 -22.71 2.66 25.47
CA ALA A 212 -21.96 3.60 26.31
C ALA A 212 -20.48 3.22 26.47
N ALA A 213 -20.20 1.91 26.61
CA ALA A 213 -18.85 1.39 26.77
C ALA A 213 -18.00 1.40 25.48
N GLY A 214 -18.63 1.46 24.31
CA GLY A 214 -17.98 1.47 23.00
C GLY A 214 -18.01 2.84 22.31
N ARG A 215 -18.48 3.89 22.98
CA ARG A 215 -18.47 5.23 22.39
C ARG A 215 -17.05 5.69 22.13
N ILE A 216 -16.84 6.26 20.93
CA ILE A 216 -15.58 6.90 20.58
C ILE A 216 -15.32 8.07 21.53
N PRO A 217 -14.12 8.19 22.11
CA PRO A 217 -13.75 9.34 22.93
C PRO A 217 -13.84 10.63 22.11
N LEU A 218 -14.62 11.61 22.57
CA LEU A 218 -14.77 12.91 21.91
C LEU A 218 -13.67 13.88 22.39
N ASN A 219 -12.44 13.46 22.29
CA ASN A 219 -11.25 14.24 22.67
C ASN A 219 -10.56 14.86 21.45
N LYS A 220 -9.52 15.66 21.71
CA LYS A 220 -8.76 16.32 20.65
C LYS A 220 -8.00 15.33 19.76
N GLU A 221 -7.65 14.15 20.27
CA GLU A 221 -6.91 13.13 19.51
C GLU A 221 -7.81 12.46 18.47
N SER A 222 -9.07 12.18 18.81
CA SER A 222 -10.04 11.55 17.91
C SER A 222 -10.72 12.55 16.96
N LEU A 223 -10.93 13.80 17.38
CA LEU A 223 -11.70 14.80 16.64
C LEU A 223 -10.88 15.92 16.00
N GLY A 224 -9.62 16.11 16.37
CA GLY A 224 -8.76 17.15 15.82
C GLY A 224 -9.40 18.54 15.87
N TRP A 225 -9.55 19.18 14.72
CA TRP A 225 -10.20 20.50 14.61
C TRP A 225 -11.72 20.49 14.81
N LEU A 226 -12.39 19.30 14.72
CA LEU A 226 -13.82 19.17 15.01
C LEU A 226 -14.10 19.13 16.51
N HIS A 227 -13.09 19.02 17.36
CA HIS A 227 -13.25 19.05 18.81
C HIS A 227 -13.90 20.37 19.26
N ASN A 228 -14.90 20.27 20.14
CA ASN A 228 -15.71 21.40 20.63
C ASN A 228 -16.56 22.12 19.57
N THR A 229 -16.79 21.52 18.41
CA THR A 229 -17.75 22.01 17.43
C THR A 229 -19.06 21.21 17.53
N TRP A 230 -20.17 21.73 17.01
CA TRP A 230 -21.44 20.99 16.97
C TRP A 230 -21.38 19.72 16.09
N PHE A 231 -20.46 19.68 15.13
CA PHE A 231 -20.21 18.51 14.28
C PHE A 231 -19.79 17.27 15.08
N SER A 232 -19.10 17.44 16.23
CA SER A 232 -18.68 16.35 17.10
C SER A 232 -19.85 15.58 17.74
N HIS A 233 -21.08 16.13 17.70
CA HIS A 233 -22.26 15.49 18.23
C HIS A 233 -23.09 14.72 17.17
N LEU A 234 -22.72 14.83 15.89
CA LEU A 234 -23.42 14.14 14.81
C LEU A 234 -22.96 12.68 14.70
N THR A 235 -23.85 11.74 14.93
CA THR A 235 -23.57 10.30 14.97
C THR A 235 -22.86 9.82 13.70
N TRP A 236 -23.28 10.28 12.52
CA TRP A 236 -22.67 9.87 11.27
C TRP A 236 -21.21 10.38 11.12
N ILE A 237 -20.89 11.57 11.63
CA ILE A 237 -19.49 12.07 11.65
C ILE A 237 -18.66 11.18 12.56
N ILE A 238 -19.16 10.85 13.75
CA ILE A 238 -18.47 9.96 14.70
C ILE A 238 -18.18 8.59 14.06
N LEU A 239 -19.13 8.04 13.28
CA LEU A 239 -18.92 6.80 12.55
C LEU A 239 -17.81 6.94 11.49
N PHE A 240 -17.80 8.04 10.73
CA PHE A 240 -16.73 8.30 9.76
C PHE A 240 -15.38 8.60 10.43
N VAL A 241 -15.35 9.17 11.61
CA VAL A 241 -14.14 9.31 12.44
C VAL A 241 -13.58 7.92 12.77
N GLY A 242 -14.41 7.03 13.31
CA GLY A 242 -13.99 5.66 13.62
C GLY A 242 -13.52 4.90 12.37
N PHE A 243 -14.25 5.01 11.26
CA PHE A 243 -13.86 4.42 9.98
C PHE A 243 -12.53 5.00 9.47
N GLY A 244 -12.35 6.33 9.54
CA GLY A 244 -11.15 7.02 9.09
C GLY A 244 -9.89 6.70 9.93
N HIS A 245 -10.03 6.45 11.24
CA HIS A 245 -8.92 5.98 12.08
C HIS A 245 -8.57 4.51 11.82
N SER A 246 -9.51 3.73 11.29
CA SER A 246 -9.30 2.32 10.96
C SER A 246 -8.86 2.08 9.51
N VAL A 247 -8.81 3.13 8.66
CA VAL A 247 -8.55 3.01 7.20
C VAL A 247 -7.21 2.36 6.87
N LEU A 248 -6.23 2.46 7.78
CA LEU A 248 -4.91 1.82 7.63
C LEU A 248 -4.99 0.30 7.51
N ALA A 249 -6.06 -0.32 8.00
CA ALA A 249 -6.25 -1.76 7.89
C ALA A 249 -6.32 -2.25 6.43
N MET A 250 -6.73 -1.39 5.48
CA MET A 250 -6.79 -1.72 4.04
C MET A 250 -5.63 -1.12 3.23
N SER A 251 -4.57 -0.64 3.88
CA SER A 251 -3.35 -0.16 3.22
C SER A 251 -2.68 -1.29 2.43
N GLY A 252 -2.12 -0.99 1.25
CA GLY A 252 -1.50 -1.98 0.36
C GLY A 252 -2.41 -2.50 -0.77
N GLU A 253 -3.67 -2.07 -0.85
CA GLU A 253 -4.59 -2.46 -1.93
C GLU A 253 -4.12 -1.99 -3.32
N GLU A 254 -3.36 -0.89 -3.40
CA GLU A 254 -2.81 -0.36 -4.64
C GLU A 254 -1.80 -1.30 -5.29
N THR A 255 -1.15 -2.16 -4.51
CA THR A 255 -0.21 -3.18 -5.00
C THR A 255 -0.88 -4.17 -5.95
N LEU A 256 -2.22 -4.36 -5.85
CA LEU A 256 -2.99 -5.17 -6.79
C LEU A 256 -2.89 -4.63 -8.23
N ALA A 257 -2.91 -3.32 -8.43
CA ALA A 257 -2.74 -2.73 -9.75
C ALA A 257 -1.30 -2.84 -10.28
N GLN A 258 -0.31 -2.90 -9.37
CA GLN A 258 1.09 -3.04 -9.75
C GLN A 258 1.39 -4.45 -10.28
N VAL A 259 0.87 -5.49 -9.62
CA VAL A 259 1.08 -6.89 -10.03
C VAL A 259 0.30 -7.26 -11.29
N ASN A 260 -0.75 -6.51 -11.68
CA ASN A 260 -1.56 -6.82 -12.87
C ASN A 260 -0.72 -7.00 -14.14
N ARG A 261 0.36 -6.25 -14.27
CA ARG A 261 1.28 -6.35 -15.42
C ARG A 261 1.92 -7.72 -15.55
N GLU A 262 2.20 -8.36 -14.42
CA GLU A 262 2.99 -9.59 -14.31
C GLU A 262 2.13 -10.84 -14.24
N ILE A 263 0.81 -10.71 -14.06
CA ILE A 263 -0.11 -11.84 -13.94
C ILE A 263 -0.24 -12.59 -15.28
N GLU A 264 -0.22 -13.93 -15.23
CA GLU A 264 -0.44 -14.80 -16.37
C GLU A 264 -1.87 -14.71 -16.95
N HIS A 265 -2.00 -15.06 -18.23
CA HIS A 265 -3.32 -15.10 -18.88
C HIS A 265 -4.17 -16.29 -18.38
N PRO A 266 -5.51 -16.10 -18.27
CA PRO A 266 -6.31 -14.90 -18.54
C PRO A 266 -6.19 -13.85 -17.40
N LYS A 267 -5.56 -12.72 -17.70
CA LYS A 267 -5.15 -11.73 -16.71
C LYS A 267 -6.25 -11.28 -15.77
N LEU A 268 -7.38 -10.87 -16.34
CA LEU A 268 -8.49 -10.31 -15.55
C LEU A 268 -9.07 -11.34 -14.58
N LYS A 269 -9.31 -12.56 -15.04
CA LYS A 269 -9.82 -13.67 -14.21
C LYS A 269 -8.84 -14.03 -13.09
N ASN A 270 -7.53 -14.00 -13.36
CA ASN A 270 -6.52 -14.28 -12.37
C ASN A 270 -6.35 -13.10 -11.40
N LEU A 271 -6.54 -11.84 -11.85
CA LEU A 271 -6.58 -10.66 -11.00
C LEU A 271 -7.78 -10.69 -10.03
N GLU A 272 -8.97 -11.12 -10.49
CA GLU A 272 -10.15 -11.31 -9.64
C GLU A 272 -9.90 -12.38 -8.56
N LYS A 273 -9.30 -13.51 -8.94
CA LYS A 273 -8.92 -14.56 -7.98
C LYS A 273 -7.90 -14.04 -6.96
N THR A 274 -6.88 -13.30 -7.41
CA THR A 274 -5.93 -12.62 -6.53
C THR A 274 -6.66 -11.71 -5.56
N GLY A 275 -7.56 -10.84 -6.06
CA GLY A 275 -8.37 -9.96 -5.23
C GLY A 275 -9.21 -10.69 -4.19
N LEU A 276 -9.82 -11.83 -4.53
CA LEU A 276 -10.59 -12.64 -3.58
C LEU A 276 -9.72 -13.28 -2.50
N VAL A 277 -8.57 -13.85 -2.87
CA VAL A 277 -7.64 -14.48 -1.92
C VAL A 277 -7.14 -13.46 -0.90
N ILE A 278 -6.68 -12.30 -1.38
CA ILE A 278 -6.19 -11.25 -0.47
C ILE A 278 -7.29 -10.68 0.42
N PHE A 279 -8.53 -10.60 -0.08
CA PHE A 279 -9.68 -10.16 0.71
C PHE A 279 -9.96 -11.09 1.89
N ILE A 280 -10.15 -12.37 1.61
CA ILE A 280 -10.46 -13.34 2.65
C ILE A 280 -9.33 -13.40 3.69
N TYR A 281 -8.08 -13.42 3.21
CA TYR A 281 -6.93 -13.49 4.10
C TYR A 281 -6.83 -12.27 5.01
N SER A 282 -6.86 -11.06 4.44
CA SER A 282 -6.73 -9.82 5.20
C SER A 282 -7.93 -9.57 6.11
N LEU A 283 -9.15 -9.87 5.64
CA LEU A 283 -10.36 -9.77 6.47
C LEU A 283 -10.24 -10.63 7.72
N LEU A 284 -9.88 -11.90 7.57
CA LEU A 284 -9.74 -12.81 8.71
C LEU A 284 -8.58 -12.41 9.62
N PHE A 285 -7.41 -12.16 9.05
CA PHE A 285 -6.22 -11.86 9.86
C PHE A 285 -6.39 -10.54 10.62
N THR A 286 -6.62 -9.44 9.92
CA THR A 286 -6.62 -8.11 10.53
C THR A 286 -7.81 -7.92 11.49
N SER A 287 -9.02 -8.37 11.09
CA SER A 287 -10.20 -8.21 11.94
C SER A 287 -10.12 -9.10 13.18
N LEU A 288 -9.81 -10.40 13.02
CA LEU A 288 -9.76 -11.31 14.18
C LEU A 288 -8.68 -10.95 15.18
N VAL A 289 -7.51 -10.49 14.72
CA VAL A 289 -6.46 -9.98 15.61
C VAL A 289 -7.00 -8.83 16.47
N SER A 290 -7.68 -7.86 15.88
CA SER A 290 -8.25 -6.74 16.63
C SER A 290 -9.34 -7.18 17.63
N PHE A 291 -10.22 -8.12 17.23
CA PHE A 291 -11.22 -8.69 18.13
C PHE A 291 -10.58 -9.44 19.31
N PHE A 292 -9.65 -10.36 19.03
CA PHE A 292 -8.98 -11.14 20.07
C PHE A 292 -8.17 -10.26 21.04
N ALA A 293 -7.56 -9.18 20.57
CA ALA A 293 -6.83 -8.26 21.43
C ALA A 293 -7.74 -7.65 22.49
N VAL A 294 -8.90 -7.13 22.10
CA VAL A 294 -9.88 -6.53 23.04
C VAL A 294 -10.50 -7.59 23.95
N MET A 295 -10.73 -8.81 23.45
CA MET A 295 -11.34 -9.90 24.20
C MET A 295 -10.42 -10.54 25.22
N MET A 296 -9.10 -10.60 24.95
CA MET A 296 -8.17 -11.42 25.73
C MET A 296 -7.22 -10.59 26.61
N ILE A 297 -6.79 -9.42 26.15
CA ILE A 297 -5.83 -8.60 26.90
C ILE A 297 -6.61 -7.70 27.87
N PRO A 298 -6.32 -7.77 29.19
CA PRO A 298 -7.01 -6.92 30.18
C PRO A 298 -6.82 -5.43 29.90
N ASP A 299 -7.86 -4.64 30.11
CA ASP A 299 -7.90 -3.20 29.84
C ASP A 299 -6.75 -2.41 30.47
N ALA A 300 -6.35 -2.79 31.69
CA ALA A 300 -5.30 -2.09 32.44
C ALA A 300 -3.90 -2.17 31.78
N VAL A 301 -3.64 -3.24 31.03
CA VAL A 301 -2.33 -3.48 30.43
C VAL A 301 -2.34 -3.40 28.90
N ARG A 302 -3.53 -3.46 28.29
CA ARG A 302 -3.66 -3.46 26.82
C ARG A 302 -3.01 -2.25 26.13
N PRO A 303 -3.05 -1.02 26.68
CA PRO A 303 -2.36 0.13 26.09
C PRO A 303 -0.84 -0.08 25.93
N THR A 304 -0.21 -0.88 26.76
CA THR A 304 1.23 -1.18 26.63
C THR A 304 1.56 -2.08 25.44
N PHE A 305 0.54 -2.75 24.87
CA PHE A 305 0.67 -3.66 23.72
C PHE A 305 0.18 -3.05 22.40
N PHE A 306 -0.33 -1.82 22.36
CA PHE A 306 -0.86 -1.25 21.12
C PHE A 306 0.18 -1.26 19.98
N ALA A 307 1.45 -1.01 20.26
CA ALA A 307 2.53 -1.09 19.28
C ALA A 307 3.02 -2.53 19.00
N ASN A 308 2.59 -3.52 19.80
CA ASN A 308 2.95 -4.94 19.70
C ASN A 308 1.73 -5.83 19.98
N LEU A 309 0.62 -5.57 19.29
CA LEU A 309 -0.70 -6.13 19.63
C LEU A 309 -0.72 -7.66 19.54
N ILE A 310 -0.17 -8.25 18.46
CA ILE A 310 -0.16 -9.69 18.24
C ILE A 310 0.78 -10.37 19.25
N GLY A 311 1.90 -9.73 19.61
CA GLY A 311 2.79 -10.20 20.69
C GLY A 311 2.08 -10.20 22.04
N GLY A 312 1.32 -9.13 22.34
CA GLY A 312 0.47 -9.10 23.52
C GLY A 312 -0.55 -10.25 23.54
N ILE A 313 -1.27 -10.49 22.45
CA ILE A 313 -2.19 -11.64 22.34
C ILE A 313 -1.46 -12.95 22.65
N ALA A 314 -0.28 -13.17 22.09
CA ALA A 314 0.49 -14.40 22.30
C ALA A 314 0.80 -14.64 23.78
N MET A 315 1.05 -13.59 24.56
CA MET A 315 1.33 -13.69 26.00
C MET A 315 0.08 -13.96 26.84
N TYR A 316 -1.12 -13.62 26.33
CA TYR A 316 -2.41 -13.86 27.02
C TYR A 316 -3.12 -15.15 26.58
N LEU A 317 -2.50 -15.98 25.71
CA LEU A 317 -3.00 -17.32 25.39
C LEU A 317 -3.03 -18.23 26.63
N GLN A 318 -3.94 -19.20 26.68
CA GLN A 318 -3.94 -20.23 27.73
C GLN A 318 -2.88 -21.29 27.43
N GLY A 319 -1.98 -21.54 28.38
CA GLY A 319 -0.95 -22.56 28.27
C GLY A 319 0.32 -22.25 29.06
N PRO A 320 1.32 -23.15 29.00
CA PRO A 320 2.60 -22.96 29.68
C PRO A 320 3.33 -21.70 29.16
N LEU A 321 3.96 -20.97 30.07
CA LEU A 321 4.65 -19.71 29.73
C LEU A 321 5.71 -19.92 28.64
N MET A 322 6.46 -21.02 28.68
CA MET A 322 7.48 -21.35 27.70
C MET A 322 6.90 -21.47 26.29
N LEU A 323 5.74 -22.12 26.16
CA LEU A 323 5.07 -22.27 24.85
C LEU A 323 4.54 -20.94 24.31
N LYS A 324 4.04 -20.07 25.20
CA LYS A 324 3.62 -18.70 24.83
C LYS A 324 4.79 -17.85 24.36
N LEU A 325 5.94 -17.92 25.03
CA LEU A 325 7.15 -17.20 24.63
C LEU A 325 7.71 -17.71 23.30
N LEU A 326 7.72 -19.03 23.07
CA LEU A 326 8.12 -19.60 21.78
C LEU A 326 7.20 -19.13 20.66
N PHE A 327 5.89 -19.10 20.91
CA PHE A 327 4.93 -18.60 19.93
C PHE A 327 5.06 -17.08 19.74
N HIS A 328 5.29 -16.31 20.80
CA HIS A 328 5.59 -14.87 20.67
C HIS A 328 6.84 -14.64 19.81
N GLY A 329 7.92 -15.40 20.05
CA GLY A 329 9.11 -15.35 19.19
C GLY A 329 8.81 -15.68 17.72
N PHE A 330 7.93 -16.67 17.46
CA PHE A 330 7.49 -17.00 16.11
C PHE A 330 6.67 -15.86 15.49
N VAL A 331 5.74 -15.25 16.22
CA VAL A 331 4.97 -14.07 15.79
C VAL A 331 5.91 -12.91 15.42
N VAL A 332 6.91 -12.64 16.24
CA VAL A 332 7.89 -11.56 15.98
C VAL A 332 8.75 -11.86 14.76
N LEU A 333 9.24 -13.10 14.61
CA LEU A 333 10.00 -13.51 13.43
C LEU A 333 9.21 -13.29 12.15
N VAL A 334 7.96 -13.78 12.12
CA VAL A 334 7.06 -13.61 10.97
C VAL A 334 6.74 -12.14 10.74
N GLY A 335 6.46 -11.39 11.83
CA GLY A 335 6.21 -9.95 11.77
C GLY A 335 7.36 -9.18 11.14
N VAL A 336 8.58 -9.42 11.57
CA VAL A 336 9.78 -8.78 11.01
C VAL A 336 9.92 -9.10 9.51
N LEU A 337 9.66 -10.34 9.09
CA LEU A 337 9.75 -10.73 7.68
C LEU A 337 8.71 -10.00 6.81
N ILE A 338 7.44 -9.94 7.25
CA ILE A 338 6.37 -9.26 6.51
C ILE A 338 6.61 -7.75 6.48
N LEU A 339 6.88 -7.16 7.64
CA LEU A 339 7.08 -5.71 7.76
C LEU A 339 8.32 -5.25 6.98
N ALA A 340 9.38 -6.06 6.95
CA ALA A 340 10.52 -5.84 6.08
C ALA A 340 10.16 -5.99 4.59
N GLY A 341 9.28 -6.93 4.24
CA GLY A 341 8.71 -7.05 2.89
C GLY A 341 7.94 -5.80 2.47
N ALA A 342 7.07 -5.28 3.34
CA ALA A 342 6.33 -4.04 3.09
C ALA A 342 7.26 -2.82 2.92
N GLN A 343 8.35 -2.73 3.71
CA GLN A 343 9.40 -1.73 3.50
C GLN A 343 10.00 -1.81 2.09
N ASN A 344 10.31 -3.01 1.62
CA ASN A 344 10.84 -3.20 0.27
C ASN A 344 9.80 -2.82 -0.80
N THR A 345 8.55 -3.26 -0.63
CA THR A 345 7.45 -2.97 -1.56
C THR A 345 7.21 -1.47 -1.69
N SER A 346 7.34 -0.70 -0.61
CA SER A 346 7.20 0.76 -0.65
C SER A 346 8.26 1.43 -1.52
N ILE A 347 9.52 0.97 -1.46
CA ILE A 347 10.60 1.49 -2.33
C ILE A 347 10.32 1.14 -3.80
N VAL A 348 9.96 -0.12 -4.07
CA VAL A 348 9.68 -0.61 -5.44
C VAL A 348 8.46 0.10 -6.03
N GLY A 349 7.38 0.24 -5.25
CA GLY A 349 6.15 0.93 -5.65
C GLY A 349 6.38 2.40 -5.98
N ALA A 350 7.01 3.15 -5.07
CA ALA A 350 7.36 4.55 -5.30
C ALA A 350 8.29 4.73 -6.51
N ASN A 351 9.29 3.84 -6.65
CA ASN A 351 10.20 3.85 -7.80
C ASN A 351 9.43 3.64 -9.12
N GLY A 352 8.50 2.69 -9.15
CA GLY A 352 7.65 2.44 -10.31
C GLY A 352 6.78 3.63 -10.70
N VAL A 353 6.19 4.30 -9.71
CA VAL A 353 5.35 5.50 -9.91
C VAL A 353 6.19 6.68 -10.42
N LEU A 354 7.32 6.98 -9.77
CA LEU A 354 8.17 8.11 -10.16
C LEU A 354 8.86 7.90 -11.52
N ASN A 355 9.22 6.65 -11.87
CA ASN A 355 9.69 6.35 -13.22
C ASN A 355 8.61 6.67 -14.27
N ARG A 356 7.34 6.34 -13.99
CA ARG A 356 6.24 6.67 -14.90
C ARG A 356 6.04 8.17 -15.04
N VAL A 357 6.10 8.91 -13.94
CA VAL A 357 6.03 10.38 -13.94
C VAL A 357 7.19 10.99 -14.74
N ALA A 358 8.38 10.38 -14.68
CA ALA A 358 9.53 10.78 -15.46
C ALA A 358 9.40 10.45 -16.96
N GLU A 359 8.88 9.25 -17.30
CA GLU A 359 8.57 8.85 -18.68
C GLU A 359 7.58 9.83 -19.34
N ASP A 360 6.60 10.30 -18.61
CA ASP A 360 5.61 11.29 -19.07
C ASP A 360 6.18 12.73 -19.19
N GLY A 361 7.47 12.92 -18.86
CA GLY A 361 8.16 14.21 -18.98
C GLY A 361 7.86 15.23 -17.88
N VAL A 362 7.25 14.78 -16.79
CA VAL A 362 6.98 15.62 -15.60
C VAL A 362 8.23 15.77 -14.73
N LEU A 363 9.13 14.77 -14.74
CA LEU A 363 10.43 14.85 -14.10
C LEU A 363 11.55 15.00 -15.15
N THR A 364 12.64 15.67 -14.76
CA THR A 364 13.79 15.88 -15.65
C THR A 364 14.44 14.55 -16.05
N SER A 365 15.06 14.52 -17.23
CA SER A 365 15.82 13.38 -17.75
C SER A 365 16.96 12.93 -16.81
N TRP A 366 17.35 13.80 -15.86
CA TRP A 366 18.34 13.45 -14.84
C TRP A 366 17.89 12.27 -13.97
N PHE A 367 16.61 12.17 -13.62
CA PHE A 367 16.07 11.05 -12.85
C PHE A 367 16.01 9.74 -13.63
N GLN A 368 15.90 9.81 -14.96
CA GLN A 368 15.84 8.64 -15.85
C GLN A 368 17.19 7.98 -16.11
N LYS A 369 18.31 8.67 -15.81
CA LYS A 369 19.66 8.13 -16.07
C LYS A 369 19.90 6.89 -15.20
N PRO A 370 20.14 5.72 -15.82
CA PRO A 370 20.36 4.49 -15.07
C PRO A 370 21.71 4.50 -14.36
N HIS A 371 21.83 3.67 -13.35
CA HIS A 371 23.13 3.44 -12.68
C HIS A 371 24.10 2.78 -13.67
N TYR A 372 25.33 3.30 -13.75
CA TYR A 372 26.31 2.87 -14.75
C TYR A 372 26.66 1.38 -14.70
N ARG A 373 26.60 0.74 -13.52
CA ARG A 373 26.92 -0.67 -13.32
C ARG A 373 25.70 -1.58 -13.27
N TYR A 374 24.59 -1.12 -12.65
CA TYR A 374 23.44 -1.96 -12.34
C TYR A 374 22.21 -1.68 -13.21
N GLY A 375 22.21 -0.60 -13.97
CA GLY A 375 21.09 -0.22 -14.84
C GLY A 375 19.80 0.21 -14.10
N THR A 376 19.85 0.36 -12.78
CA THR A 376 18.70 0.72 -11.93
C THR A 376 18.48 2.23 -11.90
N SER A 377 17.25 2.66 -11.59
CA SER A 377 16.87 4.06 -11.37
C SER A 377 17.32 4.56 -9.98
N TYR A 378 18.62 4.44 -9.69
CA TYR A 378 19.20 4.69 -8.37
C TYR A 378 18.91 6.08 -7.81
N ARG A 379 18.74 7.10 -8.65
CA ARG A 379 18.47 8.48 -8.21
C ARG A 379 17.09 8.62 -7.62
N ILE A 380 16.11 7.94 -8.22
CA ILE A 380 14.75 7.86 -7.68
C ILE A 380 14.75 7.05 -6.38
N ILE A 381 15.46 5.92 -6.35
CA ILE A 381 15.62 5.09 -5.15
C ILE A 381 16.26 5.90 -4.01
N ASN A 382 17.33 6.65 -4.29
CA ASN A 382 18.00 7.51 -3.31
C ASN A 382 17.06 8.60 -2.76
N LEU A 383 16.23 9.21 -3.61
CA LEU A 383 15.25 10.21 -3.19
C LEU A 383 14.22 9.60 -2.23
N ILE A 384 13.64 8.45 -2.60
CA ILE A 384 12.64 7.75 -1.79
C ILE A 384 13.23 7.36 -0.43
N VAL A 385 14.37 6.68 -0.45
CA VAL A 385 15.03 6.23 0.78
C VAL A 385 15.48 7.39 1.66
N GLY A 386 15.98 8.47 1.07
CA GLY A 386 16.31 9.69 1.80
C GLY A 386 15.11 10.27 2.54
N MET A 387 13.94 10.32 1.90
CA MET A 387 12.70 10.76 2.53
C MET A 387 12.23 9.79 3.63
N GLN A 388 12.32 8.48 3.41
CA GLN A 388 11.98 7.47 4.42
C GLN A 388 12.88 7.58 5.66
N LEU A 389 14.19 7.72 5.48
CA LEU A 389 15.13 7.92 6.59
C LEU A 389 14.84 9.22 7.36
N LEU A 390 14.57 10.31 6.64
CA LEU A 390 14.16 11.57 7.26
C LEU A 390 12.89 11.40 8.09
N THR A 391 11.90 10.67 7.59
CA THR A 391 10.65 10.40 8.29
C THR A 391 10.87 9.60 9.57
N ILE A 392 11.74 8.57 9.55
CA ILE A 392 12.09 7.79 10.75
C ILE A 392 12.77 8.68 11.81
N VAL A 393 13.68 9.54 11.38
CA VAL A 393 14.39 10.44 12.30
C VAL A 393 13.44 11.48 12.91
N LEU A 394 12.56 12.06 12.10
CA LEU A 394 11.59 13.08 12.58
C LEU A 394 10.54 12.46 13.53
N SER A 395 10.06 11.25 13.24
CA SER A 395 9.11 10.54 14.11
C SER A 395 9.76 9.96 15.36
N ARG A 396 11.10 9.89 15.42
CA ARG A 396 11.84 9.24 16.53
C ARG A 396 11.40 7.81 16.82
N GLY A 397 10.87 7.11 15.81
CA GLY A 397 10.34 5.77 15.96
C GLY A 397 8.96 5.68 16.64
N ASP A 398 8.22 6.76 16.69
CA ASP A 398 6.83 6.77 17.15
C ASP A 398 5.90 6.22 16.05
N VAL A 399 5.40 4.99 16.26
CA VAL A 399 4.54 4.30 15.31
C VAL A 399 3.18 4.97 15.15
N TYR A 400 2.65 5.59 16.21
CA TYR A 400 1.33 6.27 16.16
C TYR A 400 1.40 7.56 15.34
N GLN A 401 2.49 8.32 15.48
CA GLN A 401 2.72 9.48 14.64
C GLN A 401 2.84 9.08 13.18
N LEU A 402 3.59 8.02 12.89
CA LEU A 402 3.72 7.49 11.52
C LEU A 402 2.37 7.01 10.97
N ALA A 403 1.57 6.29 11.78
CA ALA A 403 0.26 5.81 11.39
C ALA A 403 -0.72 6.95 11.08
N ALA A 404 -0.74 7.99 11.92
CA ALA A 404 -1.58 9.16 11.67
C ALA A 404 -1.24 9.84 10.34
N LEU A 405 0.07 10.05 10.06
CA LEU A 405 0.55 10.62 8.81
C LEU A 405 0.20 9.73 7.60
N TYR A 406 0.42 8.44 7.74
CA TYR A 406 0.20 7.44 6.71
C TYR A 406 -1.26 7.37 6.25
N ALA A 407 -2.20 7.43 7.20
CA ALA A 407 -3.62 7.41 6.91
C ALA A 407 -4.08 8.54 5.96
N PHE A 408 -3.39 9.69 5.96
CA PHE A 408 -3.66 10.78 5.02
C PHE A 408 -3.31 10.36 3.58
N GLY A 409 -2.14 9.79 3.34
CA GLY A 409 -1.71 9.34 2.00
C GLY A 409 -2.64 8.27 1.44
N VAL A 410 -2.92 7.24 2.23
CA VAL A 410 -3.78 6.10 1.85
C VAL A 410 -5.17 6.58 1.43
N ILE A 411 -5.87 7.37 2.26
CA ILE A 411 -7.26 7.75 1.96
C ILE A 411 -7.37 8.66 0.75
N TRP A 412 -6.43 9.61 0.57
CA TRP A 412 -6.44 10.49 -0.60
C TRP A 412 -6.07 9.75 -1.88
N SER A 413 -5.15 8.78 -1.82
CA SER A 413 -4.82 7.92 -2.95
C SER A 413 -6.04 7.13 -3.44
N PHE A 414 -6.77 6.49 -2.52
CA PHE A 414 -7.99 5.75 -2.85
C PHE A 414 -9.11 6.65 -3.34
N THR A 415 -9.29 7.82 -2.72
CA THR A 415 -10.31 8.79 -3.12
C THR A 415 -10.08 9.30 -4.54
N MET A 416 -8.86 9.72 -4.87
CA MET A 416 -8.51 10.19 -6.20
C MET A 416 -8.70 9.09 -7.26
N LYS A 417 -8.35 7.85 -6.92
CA LYS A 417 -8.59 6.68 -7.77
C LYS A 417 -10.07 6.46 -8.03
N ALA A 418 -10.89 6.48 -6.97
CA ALA A 418 -12.33 6.25 -7.08
C ALA A 418 -13.01 7.33 -7.92
N LEU A 419 -12.70 8.61 -7.68
CA LEU A 419 -13.21 9.73 -8.44
C LEU A 419 -12.80 9.64 -9.92
N ALA A 420 -11.55 9.27 -10.20
CA ALA A 420 -11.06 9.13 -11.57
C ALA A 420 -11.79 8.01 -12.32
N VAL A 421 -11.97 6.83 -11.71
CA VAL A 421 -12.74 5.73 -12.33
C VAL A 421 -14.20 6.13 -12.53
N LEU A 422 -14.78 6.88 -11.60
CA LEU A 422 -16.16 7.41 -11.72
C LEU A 422 -16.28 8.38 -12.90
N VAL A 423 -15.35 9.33 -13.05
CA VAL A 423 -15.32 10.26 -14.17
C VAL A 423 -15.21 9.51 -15.50
N LEU A 424 -14.31 8.52 -15.59
CA LEU A 424 -14.14 7.71 -16.80
C LEU A 424 -15.38 6.88 -17.16
N ARG A 425 -16.27 6.58 -16.23
CA ARG A 425 -17.56 5.92 -16.54
C ARG A 425 -18.47 6.79 -17.41
N PHE A 426 -18.37 8.11 -17.26
CA PHE A 426 -19.18 9.07 -18.00
C PHE A 426 -18.46 9.63 -19.24
N THR A 427 -17.13 9.80 -19.17
CA THR A 427 -16.35 10.36 -20.29
C THR A 427 -15.98 9.30 -21.33
N GLU A 428 -15.75 8.05 -20.89
CA GLU A 428 -15.40 6.93 -21.75
C GLU A 428 -16.36 5.75 -21.50
N PRO A 429 -17.62 5.82 -21.94
CA PRO A 429 -18.65 4.81 -21.65
C PRO A 429 -18.48 3.50 -22.43
N GLY A 430 -17.37 3.30 -23.15
CA GLY A 430 -17.09 2.12 -23.98
C GLY A 430 -17.24 0.77 -23.25
N ASN A 431 -17.24 -0.33 -24.01
CA ASN A 431 -17.31 -1.69 -23.46
C ASN A 431 -16.07 -1.99 -22.62
N ARG A 432 -16.26 -2.13 -21.31
CA ARG A 432 -15.22 -2.53 -20.35
C ARG A 432 -15.31 -4.03 -20.11
N ALA A 433 -14.17 -4.70 -20.10
CA ALA A 433 -14.12 -6.14 -19.83
C ALA A 433 -14.60 -6.48 -18.41
N TRP A 434 -14.50 -5.52 -17.48
CA TRP A 434 -14.98 -5.66 -16.11
C TRP A 434 -15.44 -4.32 -15.55
N LYS A 435 -16.50 -4.34 -14.76
CA LYS A 435 -17.10 -3.15 -14.13
C LYS A 435 -17.37 -3.40 -12.66
N VAL A 436 -17.20 -2.38 -11.81
CA VAL A 436 -17.65 -2.43 -10.41
C VAL A 436 -19.12 -2.81 -10.36
N PRO A 437 -19.53 -3.79 -9.53
CA PRO A 437 -20.93 -4.21 -9.39
C PRO A 437 -21.87 -3.10 -8.90
N GLY A 438 -23.19 -3.30 -9.06
CA GLY A 438 -24.21 -2.35 -8.61
C GLY A 438 -24.50 -1.26 -9.64
N ASN A 439 -24.58 -1.64 -10.92
CA ASN A 439 -24.97 -0.73 -12.00
C ASN A 439 -26.49 -0.80 -12.22
N LEU A 440 -27.15 0.37 -12.20
CA LEU A 440 -28.56 0.50 -12.53
C LEU A 440 -28.71 0.94 -13.99
N HIS A 441 -29.56 0.25 -14.73
CA HIS A 441 -29.88 0.59 -16.11
C HIS A 441 -31.24 1.31 -16.16
N ILE A 442 -31.23 2.59 -16.53
CA ILE A 442 -32.45 3.39 -16.73
C ILE A 442 -32.51 3.76 -18.21
N GLY A 443 -33.33 3.02 -18.96
CA GLY A 443 -33.39 3.15 -20.43
C GLY A 443 -32.05 2.81 -21.08
N LYS A 444 -31.44 3.78 -21.78
CA LYS A 444 -30.13 3.61 -22.43
C LYS A 444 -28.95 4.04 -21.56
N THR A 445 -29.18 4.58 -20.37
CA THR A 445 -28.15 5.12 -19.49
C THR A 445 -27.85 4.14 -18.37
N GLU A 446 -26.57 3.81 -18.19
CA GLU A 446 -26.06 3.02 -17.08
C GLU A 446 -25.59 3.96 -15.96
N ILE A 447 -26.23 3.88 -14.80
CA ILE A 447 -25.83 4.62 -13.59
C ILE A 447 -25.00 3.71 -12.72
N PRO A 448 -23.71 3.98 -12.49
CA PRO A 448 -22.82 3.13 -11.69
C PRO A 448 -23.02 3.38 -10.19
N LEU A 449 -24.17 2.98 -9.63
CA LEU A 449 -24.54 3.26 -8.25
C LEU A 449 -23.51 2.73 -7.26
N GLY A 450 -23.02 1.50 -7.44
CA GLY A 450 -21.98 0.92 -6.59
C GLY A 450 -20.72 1.76 -6.56
N LEU A 451 -20.25 2.22 -7.73
CA LEU A 451 -19.08 3.08 -7.85
C LEU A 451 -19.30 4.46 -7.22
N VAL A 452 -20.51 5.03 -7.36
CA VAL A 452 -20.89 6.30 -6.72
C VAL A 452 -20.83 6.17 -5.18
N ILE A 453 -21.39 5.09 -4.63
CA ILE A 453 -21.37 4.84 -3.18
C ILE A 453 -19.93 4.70 -2.68
N ILE A 454 -19.11 3.90 -3.35
CA ILE A 454 -17.69 3.72 -2.98
C ILE A 454 -16.96 5.07 -2.98
N SER A 455 -17.12 5.84 -4.07
CA SER A 455 -16.49 7.16 -4.20
C SER A 455 -16.97 8.14 -3.12
N ALA A 456 -18.26 8.13 -2.79
CA ALA A 456 -18.83 8.97 -1.75
C ALA A 456 -18.29 8.61 -0.35
N VAL A 457 -18.24 7.32 0.00
CA VAL A 457 -17.70 6.85 1.28
C VAL A 457 -16.23 7.26 1.41
N LEU A 458 -15.40 7.01 0.40
CA LEU A 458 -14.00 7.39 0.41
C LEU A 458 -13.81 8.90 0.52
N PHE A 459 -14.56 9.67 -0.26
CA PHE A 459 -14.48 11.13 -0.26
C PHE A 459 -14.91 11.73 1.09
N ILE A 460 -16.04 11.29 1.66
CA ILE A 460 -16.49 11.75 2.98
C ILE A 460 -15.44 11.38 4.04
N THR A 461 -14.91 10.16 4.01
CA THR A 461 -13.85 9.73 4.93
C THR A 461 -12.60 10.59 4.78
N ALA A 462 -12.19 10.92 3.55
CA ALA A 462 -11.05 11.79 3.30
C ALA A 462 -11.26 13.19 3.89
N ILE A 463 -12.46 13.76 3.70
CA ILE A 463 -12.82 15.06 4.27
C ILE A 463 -12.85 15.01 5.80
N VAL A 464 -13.47 13.98 6.39
CA VAL A 464 -13.48 13.83 7.86
C VAL A 464 -12.05 13.68 8.40
N ASN A 465 -11.20 12.86 7.78
CA ASN A 465 -9.78 12.73 8.16
C ASN A 465 -9.01 14.04 8.04
N LEU A 466 -9.32 14.87 7.03
CA LEU A 466 -8.70 16.19 6.85
C LEU A 466 -8.89 17.07 8.10
N PHE A 467 -10.04 16.99 8.74
CA PHE A 467 -10.36 17.79 9.92
C PHE A 467 -9.99 17.11 11.24
N THR A 468 -10.00 15.79 11.30
CA THR A 468 -9.77 15.05 12.55
C THR A 468 -8.29 14.73 12.77
N LYS A 469 -7.51 14.49 11.72
CA LYS A 469 -6.07 14.20 11.82
C LYS A 469 -5.23 15.44 11.48
N TYR A 470 -5.35 16.51 12.28
CA TYR A 470 -4.77 17.83 11.97
C TYR A 470 -3.25 17.79 11.68
N GLN A 471 -2.45 17.02 12.44
CA GLN A 471 -1.02 16.90 12.23
C GLN A 471 -0.71 16.23 10.87
N ALA A 472 -1.43 15.15 10.56
CA ALA A 472 -1.31 14.45 9.29
C ALA A 472 -1.73 15.34 8.13
N THR A 473 -2.79 16.13 8.31
CA THR A 473 -3.27 17.06 7.30
C THR A 473 -2.24 18.13 7.00
N ILE A 474 -1.66 18.78 8.01
CA ILE A 474 -0.63 19.79 7.81
C ILE A 474 0.57 19.20 7.08
N ALA A 475 1.10 18.06 7.56
CA ALA A 475 2.25 17.42 6.95
C ALA A 475 1.96 16.94 5.52
N GLY A 476 0.81 16.28 5.30
CA GLY A 476 0.42 15.76 3.99
C GLY A 476 0.14 16.86 2.97
N VAL A 477 -0.51 17.96 3.38
CA VAL A 477 -0.74 19.12 2.51
C VAL A 477 0.58 19.80 2.15
N VAL A 478 1.44 20.07 3.13
CA VAL A 478 2.77 20.68 2.88
C VAL A 478 3.59 19.81 1.93
N PHE A 479 3.64 18.49 2.17
CA PHE A 479 4.33 17.55 1.29
C PHE A 479 3.73 17.53 -0.12
N SER A 480 2.41 17.44 -0.23
CA SER A 480 1.72 17.37 -1.52
C SER A 480 1.90 18.66 -2.33
N VAL A 481 1.84 19.83 -1.69
CA VAL A 481 2.08 21.13 -2.34
C VAL A 481 3.55 21.25 -2.77
N ALA A 482 4.50 20.83 -1.93
CA ALA A 482 5.92 20.84 -2.28
C ALA A 482 6.21 19.98 -3.51
N PHE A 483 5.75 18.72 -3.53
CA PHE A 483 5.95 17.84 -4.66
C PHE A 483 5.17 18.25 -5.91
N PHE A 484 3.95 18.75 -5.76
CA PHE A 484 3.19 19.34 -6.86
C PHE A 484 3.95 20.50 -7.52
N THR A 485 4.55 21.36 -6.69
CA THR A 485 5.37 22.50 -7.17
C THR A 485 6.63 21.99 -7.88
N ILE A 486 7.34 21.02 -7.29
CA ILE A 486 8.52 20.40 -7.92
C ILE A 486 8.15 19.78 -9.27
N PHE A 487 7.07 19.01 -9.35
CA PHE A 487 6.62 18.41 -10.61
C PHE A 487 6.25 19.45 -11.65
N THR A 488 5.57 20.52 -11.25
CA THR A 488 5.14 21.58 -12.18
C THR A 488 6.33 22.38 -12.70
N LEU A 489 7.29 22.73 -11.84
CA LEU A 489 8.52 23.42 -12.25
C LEU A 489 9.40 22.54 -13.14
N SER A 490 9.52 21.26 -12.78
CA SER A 490 10.29 20.28 -13.56
C SER A 490 9.68 20.08 -14.95
N GLU A 491 8.34 19.90 -15.05
CA GLU A 491 7.63 19.77 -16.32
C GLU A 491 7.85 21.01 -17.22
N HIS A 492 7.76 22.20 -16.61
CA HIS A 492 8.00 23.45 -17.35
C HIS A 492 9.43 23.55 -17.88
N HIS A 493 10.41 23.10 -17.09
CA HIS A 493 11.82 23.06 -17.51
C HIS A 493 12.03 22.05 -18.65
N VAL A 494 11.46 20.85 -18.54
CA VAL A 494 11.53 19.82 -19.57
C VAL A 494 10.85 20.28 -20.86
N ALA A 495 9.70 20.97 -20.75
CA ALA A 495 8.99 21.52 -21.92
C ALA A 495 9.84 22.57 -22.65
N LYS A 496 10.57 23.44 -21.93
CA LYS A 496 11.52 24.40 -22.53
C LYS A 496 12.68 23.73 -23.26
N GLU A 497 13.24 22.66 -22.68
CA GLU A 497 14.33 21.90 -23.31
C GLU A 497 13.86 21.16 -24.56
N ARG A 498 12.58 20.77 -24.65
CA ARG A 498 11.97 20.08 -25.80
C ARG A 498 11.61 21.00 -26.96
N HIS A 499 11.37 22.29 -26.73
CA HIS A 499 10.99 23.26 -27.78
C HIS A 499 12.00 23.44 -28.94
N GLY A 500 13.03 22.64 -29.04
CA GLY A 500 13.99 22.61 -30.14
C GLY A 500 14.26 21.23 -30.75
N LYS A 501 13.61 20.17 -30.28
CA LYS A 501 13.83 18.82 -30.80
C LYS A 501 12.53 18.20 -31.26
N PRO A 502 12.42 17.73 -32.52
CA PRO A 502 11.22 17.06 -32.99
C PRO A 502 10.93 15.83 -32.13
N GLU A 503 9.65 15.64 -31.82
CA GLU A 503 9.10 14.54 -31.03
C GLU A 503 9.43 13.17 -31.67
N GLN A 504 10.58 12.61 -31.34
CA GLN A 504 10.91 11.22 -31.72
C GLN A 504 10.13 10.18 -30.89
N LEU A 505 9.48 10.60 -29.80
CA LEU A 505 8.75 9.70 -28.89
C LEU A 505 7.30 9.39 -29.30
N ASP A 506 6.69 10.22 -30.16
CA ASP A 506 5.34 9.94 -30.69
C ASP A 506 5.31 8.81 -31.71
N GLN A 507 6.48 8.41 -32.25
CA GLN A 507 6.60 7.24 -33.13
C GLN A 507 6.37 5.92 -32.41
N PHE A 508 6.42 5.90 -31.07
CA PHE A 508 6.17 4.71 -30.22
C PHE A 508 4.85 4.79 -29.46
N ARG A 509 3.86 5.49 -29.98
CA ARG A 509 2.50 5.32 -29.47
C ARG A 509 2.08 3.87 -29.69
N VAL A 510 2.11 3.09 -28.62
CA VAL A 510 1.41 1.82 -28.60
C VAL A 510 -0.07 2.19 -28.76
N TYR A 511 -0.62 1.97 -29.95
CA TYR A 511 -2.05 2.08 -30.18
C TYR A 511 -2.72 1.07 -29.23
N GLY A 512 -3.31 1.58 -28.15
CA GLY A 512 -4.02 0.74 -27.22
C GLY A 512 -5.17 0.06 -27.96
N ASN A 513 -5.25 -1.27 -27.83
CA ASN A 513 -6.40 -2.12 -28.16
C ASN A 513 -7.02 -2.05 -29.57
N GLN A 514 -6.39 -1.50 -30.57
CA GLN A 514 -6.71 -1.94 -31.92
C GLN A 514 -6.05 -3.31 -32.10
N GLU A 515 -6.84 -4.38 -32.03
CA GLU A 515 -6.47 -5.64 -32.63
C GLU A 515 -5.96 -5.33 -34.02
N LEU A 516 -4.68 -5.55 -34.26
CA LEU A 516 -4.09 -5.49 -35.59
C LEU A 516 -4.86 -6.50 -36.41
N GLY A 517 -5.87 -6.01 -37.14
CA GLY A 517 -6.62 -6.84 -38.05
C GLY A 517 -5.63 -7.57 -38.96
N SER A 518 -5.81 -8.86 -39.10
CA SER A 518 -4.94 -9.80 -39.82
C SER A 518 -4.67 -9.46 -41.30
N GLY A 519 -4.99 -8.25 -41.73
CA GLY A 519 -4.86 -7.80 -43.11
C GLY A 519 -3.94 -6.62 -43.38
N ALA A 520 -3.36 -5.94 -42.36
CA ALA A 520 -2.77 -4.61 -42.56
C ALA A 520 -1.23 -4.52 -42.56
N MET A 521 -0.49 -5.53 -42.19
CA MET A 521 0.97 -5.49 -42.30
C MET A 521 1.53 -6.87 -42.70
N GLY A 522 2.20 -6.92 -43.87
CA GLY A 522 3.00 -8.04 -44.30
C GLY A 522 4.28 -8.17 -43.46
N VAL A 523 4.13 -8.36 -42.16
CA VAL A 523 5.25 -8.63 -41.25
C VAL A 523 5.59 -10.09 -41.37
N ARG A 524 6.77 -10.39 -41.92
CA ARG A 524 7.30 -11.76 -41.92
C ARG A 524 7.59 -12.18 -40.48
N PRO A 525 7.22 -13.42 -40.07
CA PRO A 525 7.61 -13.95 -38.77
C PRO A 525 9.14 -13.89 -38.63
N GLY A 526 9.63 -13.21 -37.62
CA GLY A 526 11.07 -13.03 -37.35
C GLY A 526 11.57 -11.58 -37.38
N ASN A 527 10.77 -10.61 -37.87
CA ASN A 527 11.17 -9.19 -37.96
C ASN A 527 10.39 -8.33 -36.94
N VAL A 528 10.17 -8.82 -35.73
CA VAL A 528 9.59 -8.01 -34.66
C VAL A 528 10.72 -7.37 -33.86
N LEU A 529 10.95 -6.08 -34.05
CA LEU A 529 11.77 -5.26 -33.17
C LEU A 529 10.95 -4.94 -31.92
N VAL A 530 11.16 -5.67 -30.85
CA VAL A 530 10.65 -5.28 -29.54
C VAL A 530 11.64 -4.30 -28.94
N ALA A 531 11.34 -3.01 -29.01
CA ALA A 531 12.04 -2.01 -28.24
C ALA A 531 11.69 -2.25 -26.74
N VAL A 532 12.70 -2.60 -25.94
CA VAL A 532 12.62 -2.75 -24.48
C VAL A 532 12.71 -1.38 -23.81
#